data_bcb7b771047a1241d098f7a04e4c1ce0
#
_entry.id   bcb7b771047a1241d098f7a04e4c1ce0
#
_cell.length_a   1.000
_cell.length_b   1.000
_cell.length_c   1.000
_cell.angle_alpha   90.00
_cell.angle_beta   90.00
_cell.angle_gamma   90.00
#
_symmetry.space_group_name_H-M   'P 1'
#
loop_
_entity.id
_entity.type
_entity.pdbx_description
1 polymer ?
#
loop_
_entity_poly.entity_id
_entity_poly.type
_entity_poly.pdbx_seq_one_letter_code
_entity_poly.pdbx_strand_id
1 'polypeptide(L)'
;MKRALTLLSFGAVLAFASTQIFAAGSIENGKQKAATCFACHGADGNAVDPQYPRLAGQYNMYIQQALHEYKSGQRGNAIMKGFVATLSDQDIEDVATYFSSLPGKLDTLKGHISGDK
;
A
#
# COMPACT_ATOMS: atom_id res chain seq x y z
N MET A 1 59.30 -38.29 -14.84
CA MET A 1 58.78 -36.94 -14.71
C MET A 1 57.27 -36.96 -15.06
N LYS A 2 56.42 -36.96 -14.02
CA LYS A 2 54.94 -36.99 -14.19
C LYS A 2 54.42 -35.60 -13.83
N ARG A 3 53.94 -34.84 -14.84
CA ARG A 3 53.34 -33.53 -14.64
C ARG A 3 51.84 -33.74 -14.31
N ALA A 4 51.46 -33.46 -13.06
CA ALA A 4 50.07 -33.45 -12.64
C ALA A 4 49.42 -32.15 -13.13
N LEU A 5 48.38 -32.27 -13.93
CA LEU A 5 47.59 -31.16 -14.43
C LEU A 5 46.41 -30.95 -13.47
N THR A 6 46.47 -29.90 -12.66
CA THR A 6 45.42 -29.56 -11.71
C THR A 6 44.36 -28.71 -12.46
N LEU A 7 43.19 -29.28 -12.71
CA LEU A 7 42.05 -28.58 -13.26
C LEU A 7 41.35 -27.80 -12.12
N LEU A 8 41.47 -26.50 -12.11
CA LEU A 8 40.65 -25.62 -11.26
C LEU A 8 39.27 -25.49 -11.89
N SER A 9 38.30 -26.14 -11.26
CA SER A 9 36.88 -25.95 -11.60
C SER A 9 36.37 -24.64 -11.00
N PHE A 10 36.19 -23.64 -11.82
CA PHE A 10 35.58 -22.37 -11.44
C PHE A 10 34.06 -22.59 -11.41
N GLY A 11 33.50 -22.82 -10.24
CA GLY A 11 32.05 -22.91 -10.03
C GLY A 11 31.43 -21.50 -10.10
N ALA A 12 30.74 -21.20 -11.16
CA ALA A 12 29.93 -19.97 -11.27
C ALA A 12 28.70 -20.09 -10.37
N VAL A 13 28.68 -19.39 -9.24
CA VAL A 13 27.48 -19.24 -8.41
C VAL A 13 26.58 -18.22 -9.09
N LEU A 14 25.53 -18.68 -9.77
CA LEU A 14 24.45 -17.86 -10.27
C LEU A 14 23.59 -17.39 -9.08
N ALA A 15 23.82 -16.16 -8.62
CA ALA A 15 22.93 -15.52 -7.66
C ALA A 15 21.63 -15.14 -8.36
N PHE A 16 20.56 -15.90 -8.12
CA PHE A 16 19.20 -15.52 -8.55
C PHE A 16 18.75 -14.35 -7.67
N ALA A 17 18.81 -13.15 -8.20
CA ALA A 17 18.16 -12.00 -7.63
C ALA A 17 16.64 -12.20 -7.78
N SER A 18 15.95 -12.60 -6.71
CA SER A 18 14.50 -12.69 -6.68
C SER A 18 13.93 -11.27 -6.74
N THR A 19 13.54 -10.81 -7.91
CA THR A 19 12.75 -9.58 -8.05
C THR A 19 11.35 -9.87 -7.50
N GLN A 20 11.00 -9.23 -6.43
CA GLN A 20 9.63 -9.25 -5.90
C GLN A 20 8.75 -8.45 -6.85
N ILE A 21 7.96 -9.15 -7.66
CA ILE A 21 6.93 -8.53 -8.50
C ILE A 21 5.70 -8.37 -7.60
N PHE A 22 5.40 -7.14 -7.19
CA PHE A 22 4.13 -6.85 -6.55
C PHE A 22 3.01 -6.98 -7.59
N ALA A 23 1.98 -7.73 -7.27
CA ALA A 23 0.79 -7.79 -8.09
C ALA A 23 0.02 -6.48 -7.96
N ALA A 24 -0.67 -6.07 -9.02
CA ALA A 24 -1.59 -4.93 -8.95
C ALA A 24 -2.62 -5.15 -7.84
N GLY A 25 -3.00 -4.07 -7.13
CA GLY A 25 -3.90 -4.16 -5.99
C GLY A 25 -5.26 -4.77 -6.35
N SER A 26 -5.76 -5.62 -5.47
CA SER A 26 -7.04 -6.32 -5.59
C SER A 26 -8.11 -5.66 -4.73
N ILE A 27 -9.23 -5.26 -5.32
CA ILE A 27 -10.39 -4.71 -4.60
C ILE A 27 -10.93 -5.75 -3.61
N GLU A 28 -11.05 -7.02 -4.02
CA GLU A 28 -11.62 -8.08 -3.17
C GLU A 28 -10.73 -8.39 -1.97
N ASN A 29 -9.43 -8.57 -2.19
CA ASN A 29 -8.49 -8.78 -1.09
C ASN A 29 -8.44 -7.54 -0.19
N GLY A 30 -8.42 -6.35 -0.78
CA GLY A 30 -8.43 -5.08 -0.06
C GLY A 30 -9.63 -4.93 0.85
N LYS A 31 -10.83 -5.31 0.38
CA LYS A 31 -12.04 -5.32 1.19
C LYS A 31 -11.91 -6.24 2.40
N GLN A 32 -11.37 -7.44 2.21
CA GLN A 32 -11.16 -8.40 3.30
C GLN A 32 -10.15 -7.87 4.32
N LYS A 33 -9.03 -7.32 3.86
CA LYS A 33 -8.00 -6.73 4.73
C LYS A 33 -8.47 -5.47 5.45
N ALA A 34 -9.29 -4.65 4.79
CA ALA A 34 -9.85 -3.42 5.35
C ALA A 34 -10.97 -3.66 6.37
N ALA A 35 -11.42 -4.89 6.60
CA ALA A 35 -12.52 -5.18 7.52
C ALA A 35 -12.30 -4.57 8.92
N THR A 36 -11.07 -4.56 9.42
CA THR A 36 -10.72 -3.95 10.71
C THR A 36 -10.73 -2.42 10.68
N CYS A 37 -10.69 -1.81 9.51
CA CYS A 37 -10.72 -0.35 9.31
C CYS A 37 -12.15 0.19 9.35
N PHE A 38 -13.14 -0.66 9.07
CA PHE A 38 -14.54 -0.24 8.90
C PHE A 38 -15.16 0.34 10.16
N ALA A 39 -14.73 -0.08 11.34
CA ALA A 39 -15.25 0.43 12.61
C ALA A 39 -15.10 1.95 12.75
N CYS A 40 -14.04 2.51 12.21
CA CYS A 40 -13.74 3.94 12.29
C CYS A 40 -13.99 4.66 10.95
N HIS A 41 -13.55 4.08 9.85
CA HIS A 41 -13.61 4.73 8.53
C HIS A 41 -14.90 4.43 7.75
N GLY A 42 -15.75 3.52 8.23
CA GLY A 42 -16.94 3.06 7.55
C GLY A 42 -16.64 1.96 6.52
N ALA A 43 -17.56 1.02 6.35
CA ALA A 43 -17.45 -0.01 5.32
C ALA A 43 -17.51 0.58 3.89
N ASP A 44 -18.18 1.72 3.75
CA ASP A 44 -18.23 2.51 2.52
C ASP A 44 -17.08 3.55 2.43
N GLY A 45 -16.19 3.59 3.42
CA GLY A 45 -15.05 4.50 3.49
C GLY A 45 -15.40 5.98 3.71
N ASN A 46 -16.66 6.30 4.02
CA ASN A 46 -17.11 7.70 4.15
C ASN A 46 -17.17 8.24 5.58
N ALA A 47 -16.71 7.52 6.56
CA ALA A 47 -16.67 7.87 7.97
C ALA A 47 -17.74 8.90 8.42
N VAL A 48 -18.55 8.56 9.41
CA VAL A 48 -19.58 9.46 9.92
C VAL A 48 -19.02 10.43 10.96
N ASP A 49 -18.13 9.92 11.82
CA ASP A 49 -17.50 10.70 12.87
C ASP A 49 -16.36 11.56 12.28
N PRO A 50 -16.35 12.88 12.54
CA PRO A 50 -15.33 13.80 12.02
C PRO A 50 -13.92 13.54 12.56
N GLN A 51 -13.76 12.72 13.62
CA GLN A 51 -12.45 12.31 14.12
C GLN A 51 -11.72 11.36 13.16
N TYR A 52 -12.47 10.67 12.30
CA TYR A 52 -11.91 9.70 11.36
C TYR A 52 -11.95 10.23 9.93
N PRO A 53 -10.83 10.20 9.20
CA PRO A 53 -10.83 10.68 7.82
C PRO A 53 -11.66 9.77 6.90
N ARG A 54 -12.29 10.38 5.90
CA ARG A 54 -12.90 9.66 4.80
C ARG A 54 -11.82 9.12 3.88
N LEU A 55 -11.97 7.85 3.48
CA LEU A 55 -11.01 7.14 2.63
C LEU A 55 -11.60 6.84 1.24
N ALA A 56 -12.94 6.77 1.12
CA ALA A 56 -13.60 6.49 -0.14
C ALA A 56 -13.26 7.54 -1.21
N GLY A 57 -12.82 7.07 -2.38
CA GLY A 57 -12.45 7.92 -3.49
C GLY A 57 -11.13 8.70 -3.31
N GLN A 58 -10.39 8.44 -2.23
CA GLN A 58 -9.06 9.02 -2.05
C GLN A 58 -8.09 8.41 -3.07
N TYR A 59 -7.07 9.17 -3.44
CA TYR A 59 -6.03 8.68 -4.36
C TYR A 59 -5.31 7.46 -3.79
N ASN A 60 -5.22 6.39 -4.59
CA ASN A 60 -4.58 5.14 -4.21
C ASN A 60 -3.16 5.36 -3.65
N MET A 61 -2.32 6.10 -4.37
CA MET A 61 -0.95 6.42 -3.95
C MET A 61 -0.90 7.17 -2.61
N TYR A 62 -1.87 8.06 -2.35
CA TYR A 62 -1.92 8.78 -1.08
C TYR A 62 -2.23 7.84 0.09
N ILE A 63 -3.17 6.90 -0.10
CA ILE A 63 -3.50 5.92 0.93
C ILE A 63 -2.29 5.03 1.21
N GLN A 64 -1.62 4.52 0.17
CA GLN A 64 -0.42 3.70 0.34
C GLN A 64 0.65 4.44 1.13
N GLN A 65 0.98 5.66 0.72
CA GLN A 65 1.98 6.48 1.39
C GLN A 65 1.62 6.69 2.87
N ALA A 66 0.38 7.07 3.18
CA ALA A 66 -0.07 7.28 4.54
C ALA A 66 0.07 6.01 5.40
N LEU A 67 -0.29 4.83 4.87
CA LEU A 67 -0.17 3.56 5.57
C LEU A 67 1.30 3.18 5.82
N HIS A 68 2.20 3.39 4.85
CA HIS A 68 3.64 3.19 5.02
C HIS A 68 4.24 4.15 6.07
N GLU A 69 3.82 5.42 6.06
CA GLU A 69 4.27 6.41 7.02
C GLU A 69 3.82 6.07 8.46
N TYR A 70 2.60 5.58 8.65
CA TYR A 70 2.15 5.07 9.95
C TYR A 70 2.94 3.84 10.38
N LYS A 71 3.19 2.91 9.46
CA LYS A 71 3.94 1.68 9.72
C LYS A 71 5.39 1.96 10.11
N SER A 72 6.06 2.89 9.42
CA SER A 72 7.43 3.30 9.71
C SER A 72 7.54 4.23 10.93
N GLY A 73 6.43 4.84 11.37
CA GLY A 73 6.43 5.82 12.44
C GLY A 73 6.74 7.26 12.00
N GLN A 74 6.89 7.51 10.71
CA GLN A 74 7.05 8.86 10.17
C GLN A 74 5.78 9.70 10.37
N ARG A 75 4.61 9.07 10.38
CA ARG A 75 3.34 9.69 10.70
C ARG A 75 2.87 9.25 12.08
N GLY A 76 2.74 10.22 13.00
CA GLY A 76 2.41 9.95 14.40
C GLY A 76 0.91 9.74 14.60
N ASN A 77 0.49 8.49 14.84
CA ASN A 77 -0.82 8.12 15.36
C ASN A 77 -0.73 6.69 15.91
N ALA A 78 -0.83 6.54 17.22
CA ALA A 78 -0.66 5.24 17.89
C ALA A 78 -1.73 4.21 17.46
N ILE A 79 -2.97 4.68 17.21
CA ILE A 79 -4.09 3.82 16.80
C ILE A 79 -3.80 3.27 15.41
N MET A 80 -3.51 4.15 14.45
CA MET A 80 -3.23 3.74 13.08
C MET A 80 -1.96 2.87 13.00
N LYS A 81 -0.91 3.20 13.75
CA LYS A 81 0.30 2.39 13.82
C LYS A 81 0.00 0.94 14.24
N GLY A 82 -0.91 0.76 15.21
CA GLY A 82 -1.34 -0.57 15.64
C GLY A 82 -2.05 -1.35 14.53
N PHE A 83 -2.96 -0.71 13.81
CA PHE A 83 -3.71 -1.38 12.73
C PHE A 83 -2.85 -1.74 11.53
N VAL A 84 -1.87 -0.90 11.16
CA VAL A 84 -1.02 -1.16 9.97
C VAL A 84 0.19 -2.04 10.27
N ALA A 85 0.50 -2.31 11.53
CA ALA A 85 1.72 -3.02 11.92
C ALA A 85 1.90 -4.38 11.24
N THR A 86 0.80 -5.11 11.04
CA THR A 86 0.78 -6.47 10.47
C THR A 86 0.55 -6.51 8.96
N LEU A 87 0.25 -5.37 8.32
CA LEU A 87 0.03 -5.33 6.88
C LEU A 87 1.34 -5.53 6.12
N SER A 88 1.34 -6.42 5.13
CA SER A 88 2.39 -6.49 4.12
C SER A 88 2.26 -5.31 3.13
N ASP A 89 3.27 -5.10 2.30
CA ASP A 89 3.20 -4.08 1.25
C ASP A 89 2.09 -4.40 0.23
N GLN A 90 1.86 -5.69 -0.06
CA GLN A 90 0.74 -6.11 -0.90
C GLN A 90 -0.61 -5.84 -0.22
N ASP A 91 -0.73 -6.06 1.08
CA ASP A 91 -1.96 -5.73 1.82
C ASP A 91 -2.25 -4.22 1.77
N ILE A 92 -1.20 -3.39 1.88
CA ILE A 92 -1.32 -1.92 1.75
C ILE A 92 -1.81 -1.52 0.36
N GLU A 93 -1.23 -2.12 -0.69
CA GLU A 93 -1.67 -1.92 -2.08
C GLU A 93 -3.15 -2.31 -2.26
N ASP A 94 -3.53 -3.48 -1.76
CA ASP A 94 -4.90 -4.00 -1.86
C ASP A 94 -5.90 -3.11 -1.11
N VAL A 95 -5.60 -2.72 0.13
CA VAL A 95 -6.43 -1.81 0.94
C VAL A 95 -6.57 -0.45 0.26
N ALA A 96 -5.48 0.10 -0.27
CA ALA A 96 -5.52 1.36 -1.00
C ALA A 96 -6.39 1.27 -2.26
N THR A 97 -6.28 0.15 -2.99
CA THR A 97 -7.08 -0.12 -4.18
C THR A 97 -8.57 -0.23 -3.84
N TYR A 98 -8.90 -0.90 -2.74
CA TYR A 98 -10.29 -0.98 -2.28
C TYR A 98 -10.88 0.39 -1.96
N PHE A 99 -10.28 1.16 -1.05
CA PHE A 99 -10.84 2.45 -0.65
C PHE A 99 -10.86 3.48 -1.78
N SER A 100 -9.85 3.50 -2.64
CA SER A 100 -9.81 4.41 -3.79
C SER A 100 -10.89 4.10 -4.83
N SER A 101 -11.37 2.86 -4.92
CA SER A 101 -12.43 2.44 -5.84
C SER A 101 -13.83 2.79 -5.36
N LEU A 102 -14.00 3.11 -4.08
CA LEU A 102 -15.31 3.42 -3.51
C LEU A 102 -15.79 4.82 -3.91
N PRO A 103 -17.09 5.02 -4.08
CA PRO A 103 -17.66 6.34 -4.33
C PRO A 103 -17.47 7.23 -3.10
N GLY A 104 -16.63 8.25 -3.22
CA GLY A 104 -16.29 9.17 -2.15
C GLY A 104 -17.11 10.45 -2.18
N LYS A 105 -17.18 11.08 -1.00
CA LYS A 105 -17.67 12.47 -0.85
C LYS A 105 -16.51 13.48 -0.88
N LEU A 106 -15.32 13.00 -1.25
CA LEU A 106 -14.16 13.87 -1.49
C LEU A 106 -14.37 14.50 -2.87
N ASP A 107 -14.50 15.80 -2.89
CA ASP A 107 -14.56 16.55 -4.14
C ASP A 107 -13.17 17.10 -4.44
N THR A 108 -12.66 16.76 -5.62
CA THR A 108 -11.53 17.49 -6.18
C THR A 108 -12.09 18.77 -6.78
N LEU A 109 -11.53 19.92 -6.45
CA LEU A 109 -11.93 21.21 -6.99
C LEU A 109 -11.81 21.21 -8.53
N LYS A 110 -12.74 20.56 -9.20
CA LYS A 110 -12.87 20.59 -10.64
C LYS A 110 -13.24 22.03 -11.02
N GLY A 111 -12.35 22.71 -11.65
CA GLY A 111 -12.60 24.03 -12.20
C GLY A 111 -12.00 25.21 -11.43
N HIS A 112 -11.25 24.99 -10.34
CA HIS A 112 -10.58 26.11 -9.63
C HIS A 112 -9.23 26.50 -10.22
N ILE A 113 -8.79 25.81 -11.28
CA ILE A 113 -7.52 26.11 -11.97
C ILE A 113 -7.76 26.78 -13.33
N SER A 114 -9.00 26.88 -13.77
CA SER A 114 -9.28 27.68 -14.96
C SER A 114 -9.30 29.15 -14.58
N GLY A 115 -8.23 29.84 -14.91
CA GLY A 115 -8.20 31.28 -14.98
C GLY A 115 -9.04 31.77 -16.17
N ASP A 116 -10.21 31.18 -16.37
CA ASP A 116 -11.17 31.60 -17.37
C ASP A 116 -11.96 32.77 -16.80
N LYS A 117 -11.48 33.95 -17.15
CA LYS A 117 -12.26 35.17 -17.14
C LYS A 117 -12.98 35.30 -18.48
#